data_0a98c56466b6d591e036c64b93380cba
#
_entry.id   0a98c56466b6d591e036c64b93380cba
#
_cell.length_a   1.000
_cell.length_b   1.000
_cell.length_c   1.000
_cell.angle_alpha   90.00
_cell.angle_beta   90.00
_cell.angle_gamma   90.00
#
_symmetry.space_group_name_H-M   'P 1'
#
loop_
_entity.id
_entity.type
_entity.pdbx_description
1 polymer ?
#
loop_
_entity_poly.entity_id
_entity_poly.type
_entity_poly.pdbx_seq_one_letter_code
_entity_poly.pdbx_strand_id
1 'polypeptide(L)'
;ASEAKRNREMDDLEEMYRRMQRMADPRYLHTLTMTELFQTSYKSRPPIIENLLHSGAYLLAGAPKIGKSFLVAQIAYHVSTGQELWGCKVHQGTVLYLALEDDFQRIQNRMFMMYGVNDTPNLHFATAAGKIGNGLDEQLENFMREHSDTKLIIIDTMQKIREVGGEAYSYAS
;
A
#
# COMPACT_ATOMS: atom_id res chain seq x y z
N ALA A 1 -39.02 -5.58 35.30
CA ALA A 1 -38.01 -6.29 34.50
C ALA A 1 -37.85 -5.70 33.09
N SER A 2 -38.92 -5.29 32.41
CA SER A 2 -38.90 -4.72 31.06
C SER A 2 -38.26 -3.32 30.98
N GLU A 3 -38.49 -2.46 31.93
CA GLU A 3 -38.06 -1.09 31.97
C GLU A 3 -36.51 -0.98 32.22
N ALA A 4 -36.00 -1.78 33.15
CA ALA A 4 -34.55 -1.87 33.42
C ALA A 4 -33.76 -2.46 32.24
N LYS A 5 -34.35 -3.33 31.45
CA LYS A 5 -33.73 -3.87 30.24
C LYS A 5 -33.65 -2.79 29.15
N ARG A 6 -34.75 -2.06 28.96
CA ARG A 6 -34.80 -0.96 27.97
C ARG A 6 -33.86 0.18 28.31
N ASN A 7 -33.70 0.52 29.60
CA ASN A 7 -32.75 1.55 30.03
C ASN A 7 -31.29 1.12 29.76
N ARG A 8 -30.93 -0.15 30.02
CA ARG A 8 -29.58 -0.67 29.68
C ARG A 8 -29.31 -0.64 28.17
N GLU A 9 -30.28 -1.06 27.36
CA GLU A 9 -30.16 -1.01 25.91
C GLU A 9 -29.98 0.43 25.38
N MET A 10 -30.62 1.42 26.01
CA MET A 10 -30.43 2.83 25.66
C MET A 10 -29.06 3.34 26.11
N ASP A 11 -28.60 2.99 27.31
CA ASP A 11 -27.27 3.39 27.80
C ASP A 11 -26.16 2.80 26.90
N ASP A 12 -26.28 1.54 26.49
CA ASP A 12 -25.35 0.87 25.58
C ASP A 12 -25.33 1.54 24.19
N LEU A 13 -26.50 1.97 23.69
CA LEU A 13 -26.63 2.66 22.41
C LEU A 13 -26.00 4.07 22.47
N GLU A 14 -26.21 4.79 23.56
CA GLU A 14 -25.58 6.11 23.77
C GLU A 14 -24.06 6.01 23.88
N GLU A 15 -23.55 5.01 24.57
CA GLU A 15 -22.11 4.77 24.69
C GLU A 15 -21.50 4.42 23.33
N MET A 16 -22.15 3.56 22.55
CA MET A 16 -21.76 3.23 21.19
C MET A 16 -21.73 4.48 20.28
N TYR A 17 -22.75 5.34 20.38
CA TYR A 17 -22.81 6.58 19.58
C TYR A 17 -21.70 7.55 19.95
N ARG A 18 -21.43 7.73 21.25
CA ARG A 18 -20.30 8.56 21.74
C ARG A 18 -18.94 8.01 21.29
N ARG A 19 -18.80 6.68 21.26
CA ARG A 19 -17.59 6.01 20.75
C ARG A 19 -17.39 6.26 19.27
N MET A 20 -18.44 6.14 18.47
CA MET A 20 -18.40 6.42 17.03
C MET A 20 -18.04 7.90 16.75
N GLN A 21 -18.63 8.84 17.49
CA GLN A 21 -18.28 10.27 17.35
C GLN A 21 -16.81 10.55 17.69
N ARG A 22 -16.26 9.92 18.74
CA ARG A 22 -14.84 10.05 19.08
C ARG A 22 -13.94 9.47 17.99
N MET A 23 -14.30 8.33 17.42
CA MET A 23 -13.52 7.70 16.33
C MET A 23 -13.51 8.53 15.04
N ALA A 24 -14.50 9.38 14.83
CA ALA A 24 -14.57 10.29 13.70
C ALA A 24 -13.74 11.59 13.88
N ASP A 25 -13.28 11.90 15.11
CA ASP A 25 -12.42 13.07 15.37
C ASP A 25 -10.97 12.73 14.96
N PRO A 26 -10.38 13.46 13.97
CA PRO A 26 -9.00 13.22 13.53
C PRO A 26 -7.94 13.38 14.65
N ARG A 27 -8.28 14.05 15.74
CA ARG A 27 -7.41 14.24 16.91
C ARG A 27 -7.49 13.09 17.91
N TYR A 28 -8.43 12.16 17.71
CA TYR A 28 -8.60 11.03 18.62
C TYR A 28 -7.63 9.90 18.27
N LEU A 29 -6.73 9.59 19.20
CA LEU A 29 -5.86 8.43 19.07
C LEU A 29 -6.63 7.17 19.48
N HIS A 30 -6.93 6.31 18.51
CA HIS A 30 -7.55 5.02 18.78
C HIS A 30 -6.55 4.08 19.45
N THR A 31 -6.82 3.68 20.67
CA THR A 31 -6.00 2.74 21.43
C THR A 31 -6.79 1.52 21.85
N LEU A 32 -6.12 0.39 21.96
CA LEU A 32 -6.64 -0.83 22.57
C LEU A 32 -5.78 -1.18 23.78
N THR A 33 -6.41 -1.68 24.83
CA THR A 33 -5.67 -2.27 25.93
C THR A 33 -5.06 -3.61 25.52
N MET A 34 -4.04 -4.08 26.23
CA MET A 34 -3.46 -5.40 25.99
C MET A 34 -4.50 -6.52 26.14
N THR A 35 -5.45 -6.37 27.06
CA THR A 35 -6.54 -7.32 27.27
C THR A 35 -7.47 -7.39 26.06
N GLU A 36 -7.90 -6.24 25.53
CA GLU A 36 -8.73 -6.18 24.32
C GLU A 36 -7.97 -6.74 23.09
N LEU A 37 -6.67 -6.46 22.99
CA LEU A 37 -5.83 -6.97 21.93
C LEU A 37 -5.79 -8.52 21.92
N PHE A 38 -5.65 -9.14 23.09
CA PHE A 38 -5.62 -10.60 23.22
C PHE A 38 -6.99 -11.25 23.04
N GLN A 39 -8.06 -10.56 23.34
CA GLN A 39 -9.43 -11.05 23.13
C GLN A 39 -9.90 -10.90 21.67
N THR A 40 -9.21 -10.06 20.88
CA THR A 40 -9.57 -9.81 19.49
C THR A 40 -8.89 -10.82 18.57
N SER A 41 -9.69 -11.53 17.77
CA SER A 41 -9.17 -12.44 16.74
C SER A 41 -8.79 -11.64 15.49
N TYR A 42 -7.50 -11.54 15.21
CA TYR A 42 -7.00 -10.91 14.00
C TYR A 42 -6.77 -11.96 12.90
N LYS A 43 -7.36 -11.72 11.73
CA LYS A 43 -7.06 -12.56 10.56
C LYS A 43 -5.64 -12.26 10.09
N SER A 44 -4.80 -13.27 10.04
CA SER A 44 -3.48 -13.18 9.40
C SER A 44 -3.67 -12.85 7.91
N ARG A 45 -2.97 -11.85 7.42
CA ARG A 45 -2.91 -11.57 5.98
C ARG A 45 -1.89 -12.51 5.36
N PRO A 46 -2.23 -13.23 4.28
CA PRO A 46 -1.26 -14.05 3.59
C PRO A 46 -0.12 -13.18 3.04
N PRO A 47 1.10 -13.72 2.94
CA PRO A 47 2.19 -13.01 2.28
C PRO A 47 1.83 -12.71 0.82
N ILE A 48 2.45 -11.68 0.25
CA ILE A 48 2.34 -11.38 -1.19
C ILE A 48 3.17 -12.39 -1.98
N ILE A 49 4.40 -12.64 -1.51
CA ILE A 49 5.30 -13.68 -2.00
C ILE A 49 5.77 -14.48 -0.79
N GLU A 50 5.51 -15.78 -0.79
CA GLU A 50 5.84 -16.66 0.34
C GLU A 50 7.35 -16.60 0.64
N ASN A 51 7.70 -16.50 1.91
CA ASN A 51 9.06 -16.39 2.42
C ASN A 51 9.87 -15.15 1.95
N LEU A 52 9.27 -14.23 1.18
CA LEU A 52 9.98 -13.08 0.64
C LEU A 52 9.30 -11.74 0.95
N LEU A 53 8.00 -11.60 0.67
CA LEU A 53 7.31 -10.32 0.78
C LEU A 53 5.97 -10.46 1.51
N HIS A 54 5.90 -9.92 2.71
CA HIS A 54 4.70 -9.86 3.53
C HIS A 54 3.97 -8.51 3.37
N SER A 55 2.79 -8.38 3.97
CA SER A 55 2.11 -7.07 4.07
C SER A 55 2.95 -6.11 4.91
N GLY A 56 3.18 -4.90 4.41
CA GLY A 56 3.97 -3.87 5.08
C GLY A 56 4.51 -2.83 4.11
N ALA A 57 5.21 -1.85 4.64
CA ALA A 57 5.95 -0.86 3.86
C ALA A 57 7.43 -1.23 3.84
N TYR A 58 8.03 -1.19 2.65
CA TYR A 58 9.43 -1.56 2.42
C TYR A 58 10.15 -0.45 1.69
N LEU A 59 11.42 -0.26 2.00
CA LEU A 59 12.30 0.67 1.31
C LEU A 59 13.43 -0.11 0.62
N LEU A 60 13.47 -0.04 -0.72
CA LEU A 60 14.58 -0.57 -1.50
C LEU A 60 15.60 0.55 -1.76
N ALA A 61 16.71 0.52 -1.06
CA ALA A 61 17.81 1.49 -1.19
C ALA A 61 19.01 0.88 -1.91
N GLY A 62 19.78 1.71 -2.59
CA GLY A 62 21.00 1.31 -3.28
C GLY A 62 21.49 2.35 -4.27
N ALA A 63 22.76 2.24 -4.69
CA ALA A 63 23.38 3.17 -5.64
C ALA A 63 22.59 3.28 -6.96
N PRO A 64 22.69 4.37 -7.69
CA PRO A 64 22.13 4.48 -9.03
C PRO A 64 22.64 3.36 -9.97
N LYS A 65 21.80 2.96 -10.93
CA LYS A 65 22.14 2.00 -12.01
C LYS A 65 22.49 0.55 -11.57
N ILE A 66 22.25 0.15 -10.33
CA ILE A 66 22.45 -1.24 -9.87
C ILE A 66 21.29 -2.19 -10.21
N GLY A 67 20.31 -1.77 -10.99
CA GLY A 67 19.20 -2.63 -11.43
C GLY A 67 17.95 -2.60 -10.55
N LYS A 68 17.82 -1.65 -9.60
CA LYS A 68 16.62 -1.56 -8.72
C LYS A 68 15.30 -1.57 -9.49
N SER A 69 15.17 -0.74 -10.53
CA SER A 69 13.94 -0.66 -11.33
C SER A 69 13.65 -1.95 -12.11
N PHE A 70 14.66 -2.72 -12.52
CA PHE A 70 14.48 -4.05 -13.09
C PHE A 70 13.98 -5.06 -12.05
N LEU A 71 14.55 -5.02 -10.85
CA LEU A 71 14.14 -5.90 -9.75
C LEU A 71 12.68 -5.65 -9.36
N VAL A 72 12.28 -4.39 -9.15
CA VAL A 72 10.90 -4.07 -8.78
C VAL A 72 9.91 -4.33 -9.93
N ALA A 73 10.32 -4.15 -11.20
CA ALA A 73 9.52 -4.53 -12.36
C ALA A 73 9.32 -6.05 -12.42
N GLN A 74 10.33 -6.84 -12.08
CA GLN A 74 10.21 -8.29 -11.97
C GLN A 74 9.22 -8.70 -10.88
N ILE A 75 9.34 -8.15 -9.69
CA ILE A 75 8.40 -8.39 -8.58
C ILE A 75 6.98 -8.01 -9.01
N ALA A 76 6.80 -6.82 -9.61
CA ALA A 76 5.52 -6.34 -10.09
C ALA A 76 4.84 -7.30 -11.08
N TYR A 77 5.59 -7.77 -12.07
CA TYR A 77 5.09 -8.71 -13.08
C TYR A 77 4.67 -10.04 -12.44
N HIS A 78 5.51 -10.63 -11.59
CA HIS A 78 5.20 -11.90 -10.95
C HIS A 78 4.00 -11.80 -10.01
N VAL A 79 3.85 -10.69 -9.25
CA VAL A 79 2.67 -10.48 -8.42
C VAL A 79 1.41 -10.30 -9.26
N SER A 80 1.49 -9.59 -10.39
CA SER A 80 0.34 -9.38 -11.27
C SER A 80 -0.11 -10.62 -12.02
N THR A 81 0.81 -11.55 -12.29
CA THR A 81 0.53 -12.81 -13.02
C THR A 81 0.32 -14.01 -12.13
N GLY A 82 0.78 -13.96 -10.86
CA GLY A 82 0.77 -15.10 -9.94
C GLY A 82 1.83 -16.16 -10.26
N GLN A 83 2.77 -15.87 -11.17
CA GLN A 83 3.87 -16.78 -11.47
C GLN A 83 4.88 -16.81 -10.33
N GLU A 84 5.45 -17.99 -10.06
CA GLU A 84 6.53 -18.14 -9.07
C GLU A 84 7.68 -17.17 -9.32
N LEU A 85 8.22 -16.63 -8.24
CA LEU A 85 9.41 -15.79 -8.26
C LEU A 85 10.51 -16.43 -7.43
N TRP A 86 11.62 -16.81 -8.06
CA TRP A 86 12.79 -17.44 -7.43
C TRP A 86 12.46 -18.67 -6.58
N GLY A 87 11.50 -19.50 -7.03
CA GLY A 87 11.02 -20.67 -6.30
C GLY A 87 10.05 -20.36 -5.15
N CYS A 88 9.66 -19.11 -4.99
CA CYS A 88 8.66 -18.70 -4.02
C CYS A 88 7.28 -18.57 -4.68
N LYS A 89 6.26 -19.13 -4.02
CA LYS A 89 4.88 -19.01 -4.46
C LYS A 89 4.39 -17.56 -4.33
N VAL A 90 3.70 -17.08 -5.35
CA VAL A 90 3.18 -15.71 -5.43
C VAL A 90 1.66 -15.72 -5.32
N HIS A 91 1.13 -14.86 -4.48
CA HIS A 91 -0.32 -14.63 -4.38
C HIS A 91 -0.73 -13.50 -5.32
N GLN A 92 -1.32 -13.88 -6.45
CA GLN A 92 -1.71 -12.96 -7.51
C GLN A 92 -2.63 -11.83 -7.01
N GLY A 93 -2.46 -10.64 -7.58
CA GLY A 93 -3.34 -9.50 -7.42
C GLY A 93 -2.91 -8.32 -8.28
N THR A 94 -3.72 -7.27 -8.26
CA THR A 94 -3.43 -6.04 -8.99
C THR A 94 -2.22 -5.32 -8.40
N VAL A 95 -1.37 -4.80 -9.28
CA VAL A 95 -0.16 -4.04 -8.95
C VAL A 95 -0.22 -2.66 -9.57
N LEU A 96 0.04 -1.62 -8.78
CA LEU A 96 0.29 -0.26 -9.25
C LEU A 96 1.79 0.05 -9.19
N TYR A 97 2.37 0.44 -10.32
CA TYR A 97 3.76 0.88 -10.40
C TYR A 97 3.85 2.35 -10.82
N LEU A 98 4.15 3.22 -9.87
CA LEU A 98 4.43 4.63 -10.09
C LEU A 98 5.90 4.77 -10.51
N ALA A 99 6.16 4.81 -11.82
CA ALA A 99 7.49 4.95 -12.42
C ALA A 99 7.78 6.43 -12.73
N LEU A 100 8.00 7.23 -11.69
CA LEU A 100 7.98 8.69 -11.74
C LEU A 100 9.24 9.33 -12.34
N GLU A 101 10.23 8.54 -12.70
CA GLU A 101 11.44 8.97 -13.42
C GLU A 101 11.51 8.40 -14.85
N ASP A 102 10.48 7.65 -15.26
CA ASP A 102 10.39 7.04 -16.57
C ASP A 102 9.28 7.67 -17.42
N ASP A 103 9.28 7.36 -18.70
CA ASP A 103 8.17 7.54 -19.63
C ASP A 103 7.62 6.18 -20.07
N PHE A 104 6.43 6.17 -20.66
CA PHE A 104 5.77 4.94 -21.07
C PHE A 104 6.56 4.15 -22.15
N GLN A 105 7.30 4.82 -23.01
CA GLN A 105 8.13 4.15 -24.03
C GLN A 105 9.28 3.37 -23.37
N ARG A 106 9.94 3.97 -22.38
CA ARG A 106 11.03 3.30 -21.63
C ARG A 106 10.51 2.13 -20.81
N ILE A 107 9.34 2.29 -20.18
CA ILE A 107 8.67 1.21 -19.45
C ILE A 107 8.33 0.08 -20.42
N GLN A 108 7.69 0.37 -21.56
CA GLN A 108 7.34 -0.60 -22.59
C GLN A 108 8.57 -1.38 -23.07
N ASN A 109 9.64 -0.69 -23.41
CA ASN A 109 10.89 -1.32 -23.86
C ASN A 109 11.48 -2.24 -22.79
N ARG A 110 11.47 -1.81 -21.51
CA ARG A 110 11.94 -2.61 -20.37
C ARG A 110 11.11 -3.88 -20.22
N MET A 111 9.80 -3.74 -20.17
CA MET A 111 8.90 -4.89 -20.03
C MET A 111 9.01 -5.86 -21.20
N PHE A 112 9.14 -5.34 -22.43
CA PHE A 112 9.36 -6.17 -23.61
C PHE A 112 10.69 -6.93 -23.56
N MET A 113 11.78 -6.28 -23.12
CA MET A 113 13.07 -6.96 -22.95
C MET A 113 13.01 -8.07 -21.90
N MET A 114 12.19 -7.90 -20.84
CA MET A 114 12.09 -8.87 -19.75
C MET A 114 11.14 -10.03 -20.07
N TYR A 115 10.03 -9.76 -20.75
CA TYR A 115 8.91 -10.70 -20.88
C TYR A 115 8.40 -10.89 -22.30
N GLY A 116 8.98 -10.20 -23.29
CA GLY A 116 8.54 -10.28 -24.68
C GLY A 116 7.11 -9.76 -24.83
N VAL A 117 6.27 -10.58 -25.45
CA VAL A 117 4.84 -10.25 -25.71
C VAL A 117 3.90 -10.74 -24.60
N ASN A 118 4.43 -11.29 -23.51
CA ASN A 118 3.61 -11.74 -22.40
C ASN A 118 3.15 -10.53 -21.61
N ASP A 119 1.86 -10.22 -21.65
CA ASP A 119 1.24 -9.11 -20.95
C ASP A 119 0.36 -9.57 -19.78
N THR A 120 -0.13 -8.62 -19.00
CA THR A 120 -1.08 -8.84 -17.93
C THR A 120 -1.93 -7.60 -17.71
N PRO A 121 -3.27 -7.73 -17.58
CA PRO A 121 -4.14 -6.60 -17.27
C PRO A 121 -4.04 -6.13 -15.81
N ASN A 122 -3.37 -6.90 -14.95
CA ASN A 122 -3.29 -6.62 -13.52
C ASN A 122 -2.06 -5.78 -13.13
N LEU A 123 -1.24 -5.33 -14.10
CA LEU A 123 -0.09 -4.46 -13.84
C LEU A 123 -0.33 -3.09 -14.46
N HIS A 124 -0.52 -2.10 -13.61
CA HIS A 124 -0.81 -0.72 -13.99
C HIS A 124 0.43 0.15 -13.79
N PHE A 125 0.69 1.04 -14.75
CA PHE A 125 1.79 1.99 -14.70
C PHE A 125 1.28 3.43 -14.69
N ALA A 126 1.92 4.28 -13.89
CA ALA A 126 1.76 5.73 -13.97
C ALA A 126 3.14 6.40 -13.96
N THR A 127 3.31 7.44 -14.79
CA THR A 127 4.55 8.22 -14.89
C THR A 127 4.46 9.57 -14.19
N ALA A 128 3.29 9.87 -13.63
CA ALA A 128 3.05 11.06 -12.83
C ALA A 128 2.09 10.73 -11.68
N ALA A 129 2.29 11.36 -10.55
CA ALA A 129 1.44 11.26 -9.38
C ALA A 129 1.50 12.56 -8.57
N GLY A 130 0.53 12.76 -7.67
CA GLY A 130 0.56 13.77 -6.64
C GLY A 130 1.70 13.57 -5.65
N LYS A 131 1.82 14.49 -4.69
CA LYS A 131 2.81 14.39 -3.61
C LYS A 131 2.14 13.92 -2.32
N ILE A 132 2.95 13.44 -1.39
CA ILE A 132 2.48 13.09 -0.04
C ILE A 132 1.84 14.31 0.60
N GLY A 133 0.60 14.15 1.10
CA GLY A 133 -0.19 15.26 1.67
C GLY A 133 -0.76 16.24 0.63
N ASN A 134 -0.55 15.98 -0.66
CA ASN A 134 -1.07 16.83 -1.74
C ASN A 134 -1.47 15.97 -2.96
N GLY A 135 -2.56 15.24 -2.84
CA GLY A 135 -3.24 14.51 -3.90
C GLY A 135 -2.78 13.06 -4.12
N LEU A 136 -1.61 12.63 -3.61
CA LEU A 136 -1.17 11.25 -3.75
C LEU A 136 -2.09 10.29 -2.99
N ASP A 137 -2.45 10.67 -1.77
CA ASP A 137 -3.25 9.82 -0.88
C ASP A 137 -4.61 9.51 -1.51
N GLU A 138 -5.30 10.55 -2.01
CA GLU A 138 -6.58 10.39 -2.71
C GLU A 138 -6.45 9.56 -4.00
N GLN A 139 -5.35 9.73 -4.74
CA GLN A 139 -5.10 8.96 -5.97
C GLN A 139 -4.93 7.47 -5.64
N LEU A 140 -4.18 7.13 -4.60
CA LEU A 140 -3.97 5.75 -4.16
C LEU A 140 -5.26 5.12 -3.61
N GLU A 141 -6.02 5.86 -2.81
CA GLU A 141 -7.31 5.40 -2.30
C GLU A 141 -8.32 5.13 -3.43
N ASN A 142 -8.41 6.02 -4.41
CA ASN A 142 -9.28 5.84 -5.58
C ASN A 142 -8.86 4.62 -6.38
N PHE A 143 -7.55 4.44 -6.65
CA PHE A 143 -7.05 3.27 -7.34
C PHE A 143 -7.40 1.96 -6.60
N MET A 144 -7.19 1.90 -5.29
CA MET A 144 -7.51 0.73 -4.47
C MET A 144 -9.03 0.47 -4.37
N ARG A 145 -9.85 1.51 -4.51
CA ARG A 145 -11.31 1.36 -4.55
C ARG A 145 -11.78 0.76 -5.87
N GLU A 146 -11.16 1.16 -6.98
CA GLU A 146 -11.42 0.60 -8.31
C GLU A 146 -10.86 -0.82 -8.48
N HIS A 147 -9.73 -1.10 -7.80
CA HIS A 147 -9.02 -2.38 -7.84
C HIS A 147 -8.91 -2.96 -6.43
N SER A 148 -10.00 -3.54 -5.93
CA SER A 148 -10.09 -4.06 -4.55
C SER A 148 -9.16 -5.24 -4.25
N ASP A 149 -8.61 -5.88 -5.28
CA ASP A 149 -7.62 -6.96 -5.22
C ASP A 149 -6.17 -6.46 -5.26
N THR A 150 -5.93 -5.16 -5.12
CA THR A 150 -4.58 -4.57 -5.11
C THR A 150 -3.71 -5.21 -4.02
N LYS A 151 -2.58 -5.77 -4.42
CA LYS A 151 -1.61 -6.45 -3.55
C LYS A 151 -0.34 -5.66 -3.33
N LEU A 152 0.06 -4.86 -4.32
CA LEU A 152 1.35 -4.17 -4.29
C LEU A 152 1.25 -2.80 -4.94
N ILE A 153 1.80 -1.79 -4.28
CA ILE A 153 2.04 -0.46 -4.83
C ILE A 153 3.53 -0.20 -4.78
N ILE A 154 4.12 0.12 -5.93
CA ILE A 154 5.54 0.44 -6.07
C ILE A 154 5.67 1.92 -6.41
N ILE A 155 6.56 2.61 -5.72
CA ILE A 155 6.88 4.03 -5.96
C ILE A 155 8.37 4.13 -6.29
N ASP A 156 8.67 4.37 -7.56
CA ASP A 156 10.01 4.54 -8.09
C ASP A 156 10.12 5.93 -8.73
N THR A 157 10.54 6.92 -7.98
CA THR A 157 11.24 6.94 -6.70
C THR A 157 10.54 7.83 -5.68
N MET A 158 10.75 7.54 -4.38
CA MET A 158 10.22 8.31 -3.25
C MET A 158 10.55 9.80 -3.32
N GLN A 159 11.68 10.18 -3.91
CA GLN A 159 12.10 11.57 -4.04
C GLN A 159 11.09 12.41 -4.84
N LYS A 160 10.40 11.82 -5.80
CA LYS A 160 9.46 12.52 -6.69
C LYS A 160 8.12 12.84 -6.01
N ILE A 161 7.76 12.11 -4.96
CA ILE A 161 6.49 12.32 -4.23
C ILE A 161 6.67 13.14 -2.95
N ARG A 162 7.90 13.46 -2.54
CA ARG A 162 8.15 14.36 -1.42
C ARG A 162 7.81 15.80 -1.83
N GLU A 163 7.14 16.54 -0.96
CA GLU A 163 7.14 17.98 -1.05
C GLU A 163 8.58 18.48 -0.81
N VAL A 164 9.01 19.41 -1.63
CA VAL A 164 10.25 20.17 -1.35
C VAL A 164 9.88 21.16 -0.24
N GLY A 165 9.87 20.68 1.00
CA GLY A 165 9.81 21.55 2.18
C GLY A 165 11.02 22.47 2.15
N GLY A 166 10.79 23.75 2.26
CA GLY A 166 11.85 24.74 2.43
C GLY A 166 12.71 24.37 3.65
N GLU A 167 14.03 24.52 3.47
CA GLU A 167 15.17 24.19 4.32
C GLU A 167 15.76 22.80 4.07
N ALA A 168 16.74 22.85 3.17
CA ALA A 168 17.74 21.81 3.08
C ALA A 168 18.43 21.67 4.45
N TYR A 169 18.23 20.56 5.13
CA TYR A 169 19.18 20.14 6.16
C TYR A 169 20.50 19.84 5.43
N SER A 170 21.36 20.85 5.33
CA SER A 170 22.76 20.65 4.99
C SER A 170 23.38 19.92 6.17
N TYR A 171 23.61 18.63 6.03
CA TYR A 171 24.59 17.95 6.86
C TYR A 171 25.96 18.56 6.50
N ALA A 172 26.40 19.53 7.30
CA ALA A 172 27.79 19.93 7.32
C ALA A 172 28.60 18.74 7.81
N SER A 173 29.54 18.35 6.99
CA SER A 173 30.63 17.40 7.22
C SER A 173 31.49 17.72 8.45
#